data_480cc87bd02e48b7df470bc42802400f
#
_entry.id   480cc87bd02e48b7df470bc42802400f
#
_cell.length_a   1.000
_cell.length_b   1.000
_cell.length_c   1.000
_cell.angle_alpha   90.00
_cell.angle_beta   90.00
_cell.angle_gamma   90.00
#
_symmetry.space_group_name_H-M   'P 1'
#
loop_
_entity.id
_entity.type
_entity.pdbx_description
1 polymer ?
#
loop_
_entity_poly.entity_id
_entity_poly.type
_entity_poly.pdbx_seq_one_letter_code
_entity_poly.pdbx_strand_id
1 'polypeptide(L)'
;MRDKLRKIEALFAGAGTAGERLAAEAALGRVKARLAELGRSDPAIEMQFSMPDQWSRQLFMALSRRYGLKPYRYRRQRHTTVVIRAPKGFIDTVLWPEFTELNQALRTYLNEVTLRVIHEEIYSDASDAPEVPEALLSN
;
A
#
# COMPACT_ATOMS: atom_id res chain seq x y z
N MET A 1 3.49 -14.62 -8.69
CA MET A 1 3.78 -14.37 -7.28
C MET A 1 5.24 -13.99 -7.01
N ARG A 2 6.21 -14.73 -7.55
CA ARG A 2 7.63 -14.40 -7.41
C ARG A 2 8.00 -13.02 -7.97
N ASP A 3 7.37 -12.61 -9.07
CA ASP A 3 7.64 -11.32 -9.69
C ASP A 3 7.18 -10.15 -8.83
N LYS A 4 6.04 -10.31 -8.15
CA LYS A 4 5.53 -9.31 -7.21
C LYS A 4 6.43 -9.20 -5.97
N LEU A 5 6.91 -10.34 -5.46
CA LEU A 5 7.86 -10.35 -4.35
C LEU A 5 9.17 -9.64 -4.71
N ARG A 6 9.70 -9.90 -5.90
CA ARG A 6 10.90 -9.21 -6.37
C ARG A 6 10.70 -7.72 -6.47
N LYS A 7 9.52 -7.29 -6.93
CA LYS A 7 9.18 -5.87 -7.03
C LYS A 7 9.19 -5.21 -5.66
N ILE A 8 8.60 -5.85 -4.66
CA ILE A 8 8.57 -5.34 -3.28
C ILE A 8 9.97 -5.36 -2.67
N GLU A 9 10.71 -6.44 -2.84
CA GLU A 9 12.08 -6.53 -2.33
C GLU A 9 12.99 -5.46 -2.93
N ALA A 10 12.84 -5.20 -4.23
CA ALA A 10 13.58 -4.13 -4.90
C ALA A 10 13.25 -2.76 -4.33
N LEU A 11 11.99 -2.50 -4.00
CA LEU A 11 11.56 -1.25 -3.37
C LEU A 11 12.16 -1.08 -1.97
N PHE A 12 12.21 -2.15 -1.18
CA PHE A 12 12.75 -2.12 0.18
C PHE A 12 14.28 -2.16 0.22
N ALA A 13 14.89 -2.80 -0.76
CA ALA A 13 16.35 -2.86 -0.85
C ALA A 13 16.96 -1.52 -1.29
N GLY A 14 16.12 -0.59 -1.73
CA GLY A 14 16.59 0.68 -2.24
C GLY A 14 16.96 0.59 -3.72
N ALA A 15 17.81 1.47 -4.12
CA ALA A 15 18.06 1.74 -5.51
C ALA A 15 18.60 0.56 -6.30
N GLY A 16 17.95 0.24 -7.37
CA GLY A 16 18.51 -0.54 -8.44
C GLY A 16 19.64 0.23 -9.16
N THR A 17 19.88 -0.11 -10.41
CA THR A 17 20.90 0.54 -11.23
C THR A 17 20.52 2.00 -11.48
N ALA A 18 21.52 2.80 -11.86
CA ALA A 18 21.30 4.20 -12.28
C ALA A 18 20.28 4.30 -13.41
N GLY A 19 20.29 3.35 -14.35
CA GLY A 19 19.33 3.30 -15.43
C GLY A 19 17.90 3.07 -14.97
N GLU A 20 17.72 2.22 -13.97
CA GLU A 20 16.41 1.95 -13.37
C GLU A 20 15.87 3.18 -12.64
N ARG A 21 16.74 3.91 -11.94
CA ARG A 21 16.36 5.16 -11.29
C ARG A 21 15.89 6.20 -12.29
N LEU A 22 16.63 6.39 -13.36
CA LEU A 22 16.28 7.34 -14.41
C LEU A 22 14.96 6.99 -15.07
N ALA A 23 14.74 5.70 -15.34
CA ALA A 23 13.48 5.22 -15.89
C ALA A 23 12.31 5.48 -14.93
N ALA A 24 12.51 5.23 -13.64
CA ALA A 24 11.50 5.47 -12.60
C ALA A 24 11.19 6.96 -12.47
N GLU A 25 12.21 7.81 -12.48
CA GLU A 25 12.03 9.26 -12.41
C GLU A 25 11.29 9.79 -13.63
N ALA A 26 11.62 9.29 -14.82
CA ALA A 26 10.93 9.68 -16.05
C ALA A 26 9.47 9.24 -16.04
N ALA A 27 9.19 8.02 -15.56
CA ALA A 27 7.83 7.52 -15.39
C ALA A 27 7.03 8.38 -14.41
N LEU A 28 7.65 8.73 -13.27
CA LEU A 28 7.04 9.59 -12.27
C LEU A 28 6.74 10.97 -12.84
N GLY A 29 7.67 11.54 -13.61
CA GLY A 29 7.48 12.83 -14.27
C GLY A 29 6.28 12.83 -15.21
N ARG A 30 6.11 11.75 -15.97
CA ARG A 30 4.95 11.60 -16.86
C ARG A 30 3.64 11.51 -16.10
N VAL A 31 3.62 10.78 -14.97
CA VAL A 31 2.42 10.65 -14.14
C VAL A 31 2.06 11.99 -13.50
N LYS A 32 3.06 12.72 -12.98
CA LYS A 32 2.83 14.06 -12.42
C LYS A 32 2.29 15.04 -13.45
N ALA A 33 2.82 14.99 -14.69
CA ALA A 33 2.34 15.82 -15.78
C ALA A 33 0.87 15.49 -16.11
N ARG A 34 0.51 14.21 -16.13
CA ARG A 34 -0.87 13.79 -16.37
C ARG A 34 -1.79 14.23 -15.23
N LEU A 35 -1.32 14.18 -13.97
CA LEU A 35 -2.08 14.69 -12.83
C LEU A 35 -2.38 16.18 -13.00
N ALA A 36 -1.39 16.97 -13.44
CA ALA A 36 -1.57 18.39 -13.67
C ALA A 36 -2.58 18.65 -14.81
N GLU A 37 -2.54 17.86 -15.89
CA GLU A 37 -3.52 17.92 -16.97
C GLU A 37 -4.92 17.61 -16.48
N LEU A 38 -5.09 16.52 -15.75
CA LEU A 38 -6.38 16.11 -15.20
C LEU A 38 -6.93 17.16 -14.24
N GLY A 39 -6.07 17.82 -13.47
CA GLY A 39 -6.47 18.87 -12.54
C GLY A 39 -7.07 20.10 -13.21
N ARG A 40 -6.82 20.31 -14.50
CA ARG A 40 -7.40 21.42 -15.26
C ARG A 40 -8.83 21.14 -15.73
N SER A 41 -9.14 19.88 -16.01
CA SER A 41 -10.46 19.45 -16.50
C SER A 41 -11.27 18.68 -15.49
N ASP A 42 -10.62 18.15 -14.44
CA ASP A 42 -11.19 17.33 -13.39
C ASP A 42 -10.70 17.89 -12.05
N PRO A 43 -11.50 18.73 -11.39
CA PRO A 43 -11.06 19.41 -10.18
C PRO A 43 -10.77 18.43 -9.06
N ALA A 44 -9.83 18.80 -8.20
CA ALA A 44 -9.47 18.01 -7.05
C ALA A 44 -10.65 17.87 -6.10
N ILE A 45 -10.92 16.66 -5.68
CA ILE A 45 -11.94 16.35 -4.67
C ILE A 45 -11.24 15.77 -3.43
N GLU A 46 -11.89 15.94 -2.29
CA GLU A 46 -11.45 15.31 -1.06
C GLU A 46 -12.04 13.91 -0.97
N MET A 47 -11.21 12.92 -0.69
CA MET A 47 -11.64 11.55 -0.56
C MET A 47 -10.99 10.91 0.66
N GLN A 48 -11.79 10.17 1.41
CA GLN A 48 -11.35 9.45 2.61
C GLN A 48 -11.15 7.98 2.32
N PHE A 49 -10.09 7.43 2.92
CA PHE A 49 -9.78 6.01 2.83
C PHE A 49 -9.58 5.44 4.22
N SER A 50 -10.07 4.23 4.45
CA SER A 50 -9.83 3.50 5.69
C SER A 50 -8.76 2.45 5.45
N MET A 51 -7.67 2.53 6.20
CA MET A 51 -6.54 1.61 6.10
C MET A 51 -6.48 0.78 7.37
N PRO A 52 -6.84 -0.51 7.31
CA PRO A 52 -7.01 -1.33 8.52
C PRO A 52 -5.71 -1.59 9.28
N ASP A 53 -4.57 -1.53 8.62
CA ASP A 53 -3.28 -1.79 9.24
C ASP A 53 -2.27 -0.68 8.94
N GLN A 54 -1.21 -0.63 9.75
CA GLN A 54 -0.20 0.42 9.65
C GLN A 54 0.61 0.32 8.35
N TRP A 55 0.83 -0.87 7.84
CA TRP A 55 1.62 -1.05 6.61
C TRP A 55 0.87 -0.52 5.39
N SER A 56 -0.40 -0.86 5.26
CA SER A 56 -1.26 -0.32 4.19
C SER A 56 -1.34 1.20 4.28
N ARG A 57 -1.50 1.75 5.48
CA ARG A 57 -1.57 3.18 5.70
C ARG A 57 -0.28 3.89 5.30
N GLN A 58 0.87 3.36 5.75
CA GLN A 58 2.17 3.92 5.42
C GLN A 58 2.43 3.86 3.91
N LEU A 59 2.09 2.73 3.28
CA LEU A 59 2.25 2.57 1.85
C LEU A 59 1.40 3.57 1.06
N PHE A 60 0.15 3.72 1.45
CA PHE A 60 -0.76 4.66 0.78
C PHE A 60 -0.29 6.11 0.93
N MET A 61 0.14 6.49 2.13
CA MET A 61 0.66 7.84 2.37
C MET A 61 1.93 8.11 1.57
N ALA A 62 2.86 7.15 1.54
CA ALA A 62 4.10 7.28 0.79
C ALA A 62 3.84 7.40 -0.70
N LEU A 63 2.94 6.57 -1.24
CA LEU A 63 2.56 6.61 -2.64
C LEU A 63 1.91 7.95 -3.00
N SER A 64 1.02 8.44 -2.14
CA SER A 64 0.38 9.75 -2.32
C SER A 64 1.41 10.86 -2.36
N ARG A 65 2.36 10.86 -1.43
CA ARG A 65 3.44 11.86 -1.38
C ARG A 65 4.35 11.80 -2.59
N ARG A 66 4.57 10.61 -3.14
CA ARG A 66 5.35 10.43 -4.36
C ARG A 66 4.77 11.21 -5.54
N TYR A 67 3.45 11.30 -5.62
CA TYR A 67 2.76 12.07 -6.66
C TYR A 67 2.50 13.52 -6.28
N GLY A 68 3.10 13.98 -5.20
CA GLY A 68 2.96 15.37 -4.76
C GLY A 68 1.70 15.68 -3.97
N LEU A 69 0.92 14.66 -3.63
CA LEU A 69 -0.25 14.82 -2.78
C LEU A 69 0.18 14.92 -1.32
N LYS A 70 -0.65 15.56 -0.51
CA LYS A 70 -0.38 15.74 0.92
C LYS A 70 -1.48 15.05 1.72
N PRO A 71 -1.28 13.78 2.13
CA PRO A 71 -2.28 13.10 2.93
C PRO A 71 -2.44 13.76 4.29
N TYR A 72 -3.67 13.77 4.80
CA TYR A 72 -4.00 14.40 6.08
C TYR A 72 -5.14 13.64 6.75
N ARG A 73 -5.49 14.07 7.95
CA ARG A 73 -6.61 13.54 8.73
C ARG A 73 -7.19 14.69 9.54
N TYR A 74 -8.52 14.74 9.60
CA TYR A 74 -9.20 15.70 10.44
C TYR A 74 -9.16 15.28 11.91
N ARG A 75 -9.25 16.24 12.80
CA ARG A 75 -9.44 15.97 14.21
C ARG A 75 -10.66 15.07 14.41
N ARG A 76 -10.57 14.13 15.33
CA ARG A 76 -11.63 13.17 15.68
C ARG A 76 -11.83 12.04 14.67
N GLN A 77 -11.16 12.05 13.54
CA GLN A 77 -11.15 10.88 12.67
C GLN A 77 -10.29 9.78 13.27
N ARG A 78 -10.62 8.55 12.93
CA ARG A 78 -9.83 7.40 13.39
C ARG A 78 -8.41 7.46 12.84
N HIS A 79 -7.47 6.92 13.59
CA HIS A 79 -6.08 6.83 13.18
C HIS A 79 -5.91 6.09 11.85
N THR A 80 -6.83 5.18 11.53
CA THR A 80 -6.84 4.40 10.29
C THR A 80 -7.32 5.20 9.07
N THR A 81 -7.86 6.38 9.27
CA THR A 81 -8.36 7.22 8.18
C THR A 81 -7.22 8.00 7.54
N VAL A 82 -7.17 8.00 6.22
CA VAL A 82 -6.29 8.87 5.44
C VAL A 82 -7.14 9.65 4.44
N VAL A 83 -6.93 10.94 4.39
CA VAL A 83 -7.66 11.83 3.48
C VAL A 83 -6.67 12.41 2.49
N ILE A 84 -7.04 12.42 1.22
CA ILE A 84 -6.27 13.07 0.17
C ILE A 84 -7.18 13.96 -0.67
N ARG A 85 -6.55 14.89 -1.35
CA ARG A 85 -7.24 15.77 -2.29
C ARG A 85 -6.57 15.63 -3.65
N ALA A 86 -7.33 15.13 -4.62
CA ALA A 86 -6.82 14.89 -5.97
C ALA A 86 -7.99 14.77 -6.95
N PRO A 87 -7.74 14.92 -8.26
CA PRO A 87 -8.77 14.64 -9.25
C PRO A 87 -9.25 13.20 -9.16
N LYS A 88 -10.55 13.00 -9.22
CA LYS A 88 -11.14 11.67 -9.11
C LYS A 88 -10.59 10.70 -10.16
N GLY A 89 -10.44 11.18 -11.39
CA GLY A 89 -9.89 10.37 -12.47
C GLY A 89 -8.48 9.87 -12.18
N PHE A 90 -7.65 10.71 -11.56
CA PHE A 90 -6.31 10.30 -11.13
C PHE A 90 -6.37 9.22 -10.04
N ILE A 91 -7.23 9.40 -9.06
CA ILE A 91 -7.40 8.41 -7.98
C ILE A 91 -7.83 7.08 -8.56
N ASP A 92 -8.86 7.09 -9.40
CA ASP A 92 -9.48 5.86 -9.94
C ASP A 92 -8.60 5.12 -10.94
N THR A 93 -7.81 5.84 -11.74
CA THR A 93 -7.04 5.22 -12.83
C THR A 93 -5.57 5.02 -12.53
N VAL A 94 -5.00 5.78 -11.61
CA VAL A 94 -3.56 5.71 -11.31
C VAL A 94 -3.29 5.33 -9.87
N LEU A 95 -3.74 6.15 -8.93
CA LEU A 95 -3.36 5.98 -7.52
C LEU A 95 -3.91 4.70 -6.91
N TRP A 96 -5.20 4.47 -7.01
CA TRP A 96 -5.85 3.33 -6.38
C TRP A 96 -5.42 1.99 -6.99
N PRO A 97 -5.38 1.82 -8.32
CA PRO A 97 -4.88 0.58 -8.90
C PRO A 97 -3.44 0.27 -8.52
N GLU A 98 -2.56 1.28 -8.53
CA GLU A 98 -1.17 1.09 -8.14
C GLU A 98 -1.05 0.73 -6.66
N PHE A 99 -1.78 1.42 -5.79
CA PHE A 99 -1.81 1.10 -4.37
C PHE A 99 -2.30 -0.33 -4.13
N THR A 100 -3.38 -0.73 -4.79
CA THR A 100 -3.96 -2.08 -4.61
C THR A 100 -2.96 -3.16 -5.01
N GLU A 101 -2.27 -2.98 -6.11
CA GLU A 101 -1.25 -3.93 -6.56
C GLU A 101 -0.09 -4.02 -5.57
N LEU A 102 0.45 -2.89 -5.16
CA LEU A 102 1.57 -2.85 -4.22
C LEU A 102 1.17 -3.38 -2.84
N ASN A 103 -0.02 -3.05 -2.39
CA ASN A 103 -0.52 -3.50 -1.09
C ASN A 103 -0.71 -5.02 -1.06
N GLN A 104 -1.23 -5.59 -2.14
CA GLN A 104 -1.37 -7.03 -2.25
C GLN A 104 -0.02 -7.74 -2.24
N ALA A 105 0.94 -7.20 -2.98
CA ALA A 105 2.30 -7.74 -3.01
C ALA A 105 2.97 -7.66 -1.63
N LEU A 106 2.78 -6.54 -0.93
CA LEU A 106 3.31 -6.36 0.42
C LEU A 106 2.70 -7.38 1.40
N ARG A 107 1.39 -7.58 1.34
CA ARG A 107 0.70 -8.57 2.19
C ARG A 107 1.21 -9.98 1.94
N THR A 108 1.38 -10.35 0.68
CA THR A 108 1.94 -11.65 0.30
C THR A 108 3.34 -11.82 0.87
N TYR A 109 4.17 -10.81 0.73
CA TYR A 109 5.55 -10.81 1.25
C TYR A 109 5.56 -10.97 2.77
N LEU A 110 4.78 -10.17 3.49
CA LEU A 110 4.70 -10.22 4.95
C LEU A 110 4.21 -11.59 5.43
N ASN A 111 3.21 -12.16 4.75
CA ASN A 111 2.70 -13.47 5.09
C ASN A 111 3.76 -14.55 4.91
N GLU A 112 4.48 -14.54 3.80
CA GLU A 112 5.55 -15.51 3.53
C GLU A 112 6.69 -15.41 4.52
N VAL A 113 7.12 -14.18 4.85
CA VAL A 113 8.18 -13.94 5.83
C VAL A 113 7.73 -14.42 7.20
N THR A 114 6.50 -14.13 7.58
CA THR A 114 5.93 -14.55 8.87
C THR A 114 5.91 -16.08 8.98
N LEU A 115 5.44 -16.77 7.94
CA LEU A 115 5.41 -18.23 7.92
C LEU A 115 6.81 -18.82 8.00
N ARG A 116 7.77 -18.22 7.29
CA ARG A 116 9.16 -18.67 7.31
C ARG A 116 9.75 -18.55 8.71
N VAL A 117 9.56 -17.40 9.37
CA VAL A 117 10.04 -17.19 10.73
C VAL A 117 9.41 -18.19 11.70
N ILE A 118 8.12 -18.43 11.58
CA ILE A 118 7.44 -19.41 12.43
C ILE A 118 8.04 -20.81 12.24
N HIS A 119 8.13 -21.28 11.00
CA HIS A 119 8.62 -22.63 10.69
C HIS A 119 10.09 -22.82 11.06
N GLU A 120 10.94 -21.82 10.84
CA GLU A 120 12.37 -21.95 11.08
C GLU A 120 12.75 -21.70 12.54
N GLU A 121 12.07 -20.80 13.22
CA GLU A 121 12.51 -20.31 14.53
C GLU A 121 11.57 -20.68 15.69
N ILE A 122 10.34 -21.04 15.43
CA ILE A 122 9.34 -21.20 16.50
C ILE A 122 8.75 -22.62 16.52
N TYR A 123 7.98 -22.98 15.49
CA TYR A 123 7.26 -24.26 15.49
C TYR A 123 6.87 -24.67 14.06
N SER A 124 6.66 -25.97 13.85
CA SER A 124 6.32 -26.47 12.52
C SER A 124 4.88 -26.17 12.08
N ASP A 125 3.96 -25.94 13.02
CA ASP A 125 2.56 -25.66 12.73
C ASP A 125 2.26 -24.16 12.83
N ALA A 126 1.95 -23.54 11.69
CA ALA A 126 1.60 -22.13 11.60
C ALA A 126 0.12 -21.94 11.24
N SER A 127 -0.70 -22.97 11.44
CA SER A 127 -2.12 -22.89 11.11
C SER A 127 -2.87 -21.95 12.05
N ASP A 128 -4.00 -21.44 11.57
CA ASP A 128 -4.85 -20.58 12.38
C ASP A 128 -5.54 -21.34 13.50
N ALA A 129 -5.99 -20.63 14.52
CA ALA A 129 -6.72 -21.20 15.63
C ALA A 129 -8.07 -21.74 15.16
N PRO A 130 -8.43 -22.99 15.56
CA PRO A 130 -9.74 -23.51 15.19
C PRO A 130 -10.86 -22.82 15.96
N GLU A 131 -12.01 -22.70 15.32
CA GLU A 131 -13.22 -22.26 16.00
C GLU A 131 -13.78 -23.41 16.82
N VAL A 132 -14.14 -23.11 18.05
CA VAL A 132 -14.76 -24.10 18.95
C VAL A 132 -16.08 -23.55 19.49
N PRO A 133 -17.06 -24.44 19.80
CA PRO A 133 -18.32 -23.99 20.38
C PRO A 133 -18.08 -23.35 21.76
N GLU A 134 -18.82 -22.29 22.11
CA GLU A 134 -18.72 -21.60 23.40
C GLU A 134 -18.86 -22.57 24.60
N ALA A 135 -19.66 -23.61 24.46
CA ALA A 135 -19.85 -24.61 25.48
C ALA A 135 -18.54 -25.26 25.96
N LEU A 136 -17.53 -25.32 25.06
CA LEU A 136 -16.21 -25.87 25.43
C LEU A 136 -15.35 -24.88 26.23
N LEU A 137 -15.72 -23.60 26.21
CA LEU A 137 -14.98 -22.54 26.89
C LEU A 137 -15.47 -22.31 28.32
N SER A 138 -16.66 -22.83 28.67
CA SER A 138 -17.29 -22.60 29.97
C SER A 138 -16.86 -23.61 31.06
N ASN A 139 -15.94 -24.46 30.74
CA ASN A 139 -15.36 -25.39 31.71
C ASN A 139 -14.04 -24.83 32.26
#